data_7aa20d2b164bc8952babe93930253f55
#
_entry.id   7aa20d2b164bc8952babe93930253f55
#
_cell.length_a   1.000
_cell.length_b   1.000
_cell.length_c   1.000
_cell.angle_alpha   90.00
_cell.angle_beta   90.00
_cell.angle_gamma   90.00
#
_symmetry.space_group_name_H-M   'P 1'
#
loop_
_entity.id
_entity.type
_entity.pdbx_description
1 polymer ?
#
loop_
_entity_poly.entity_id
_entity_poly.type
_entity_poly.pdbx_seq_one_letter_code
_entity_poly.pdbx_strand_id
1 'polypeptide(L)'
;MTLYEELIERGLIAQVTNEEEISKMINEGKATFYIGFDPTADSLHVGHFMALCLMKRLQMAGNKPIALLGGGTGMIGDPSGKTDMRKMLTKEDIEHNIACFKKQMSRFIDFSDGKALLVNNADWLLSLNYVDVLREVGACFSVNKMLSAECYKQRMERGLSFLEFNYMIMQSYDFYKLYKDYDCNMQFGGDDQWSNMLGGTELIRKKLGKDAHAMTITLLLNSEGKKMGKTEKGAVWLDPEKTSPFEFFQYWRNVADADVMKCIKMLTFLPLEQIREMESWEGAQLNKAKEILAYELTKLVHGEEEAEKALAAAKELFGGKGVSGDMPTAVMPAELVNDGKIGILDALVASKLCPSKREARTNVTGGGISVNDEKVTDPAAMIEIGEFAVIKKGKKSYCKIVKA
;
A
#
# COMPACT_ATOMS: atom_id res chain seq x y z
N MET A 1 14.86 14.79 20.42
CA MET A 1 14.91 14.23 19.04
C MET A 1 13.97 15.06 18.18
N THR A 2 14.44 15.57 17.08
CA THR A 2 13.64 16.32 16.10
C THR A 2 12.82 15.36 15.23
N LEU A 3 11.83 15.88 14.50
CA LEU A 3 11.04 15.05 13.58
C LEU A 3 11.93 14.44 12.48
N TYR A 4 12.84 15.20 11.92
CA TYR A 4 13.76 14.70 10.89
C TYR A 4 14.65 13.56 11.40
N GLU A 5 15.18 13.67 12.61
CA GLU A 5 15.92 12.60 13.27
C GLU A 5 15.03 11.36 13.50
N GLU A 6 13.77 11.54 13.88
CA GLU A 6 12.82 10.45 14.00
C GLU A 6 12.59 9.73 12.67
N LEU A 7 12.45 10.47 11.56
CA LEU A 7 12.29 9.87 10.22
C LEU A 7 13.52 9.05 9.82
N ILE A 8 14.74 9.52 10.15
CA ILE A 8 15.97 8.77 9.93
C ILE A 8 15.98 7.48 10.75
N GLU A 9 15.71 7.56 12.05
CA GLU A 9 15.74 6.39 12.95
C GLU A 9 14.68 5.35 12.57
N ARG A 10 13.55 5.79 12.05
CA ARG A 10 12.53 4.90 11.51
C ARG A 10 12.87 4.29 10.15
N GLY A 11 13.98 4.74 9.52
CA GLY A 11 14.40 4.26 8.20
C GLY A 11 13.53 4.72 7.05
N LEU A 12 12.87 5.87 7.19
CA LEU A 12 11.91 6.38 6.20
C LEU A 12 12.57 7.19 5.08
N ILE A 13 13.77 7.75 5.31
CA ILE A 13 14.45 8.61 4.34
C ILE A 13 15.44 7.78 3.52
N ALA A 14 15.37 7.89 2.18
CA ALA A 14 16.33 7.27 1.27
C ALA A 14 17.26 8.30 0.63
N GLN A 15 16.72 9.32 -0.04
CA GLN A 15 17.51 10.37 -0.71
C GLN A 15 16.88 11.75 -0.43
N VAL A 16 17.72 12.78 -0.38
CA VAL A 16 17.30 14.18 -0.19
C VAL A 16 18.11 15.08 -1.09
N THR A 17 17.52 16.18 -1.60
CA THR A 17 18.23 17.17 -2.41
C THR A 17 19.07 18.13 -1.59
N ASN A 18 18.64 18.48 -0.38
CA ASN A 18 19.31 19.37 0.55
C ASN A 18 18.87 19.03 1.98
N GLU A 19 19.72 18.35 2.71
CA GLU A 19 19.40 17.86 4.06
C GLU A 19 19.16 18.99 5.06
N GLU A 20 19.98 20.04 5.02
CA GLU A 20 19.89 21.15 5.96
C GLU A 20 18.56 21.90 5.82
N GLU A 21 18.20 22.27 4.59
CA GLU A 21 16.95 22.99 4.33
C GLU A 21 15.71 22.13 4.57
N ILE A 22 15.74 20.85 4.16
CA ILE A 22 14.64 19.90 4.37
C ILE A 22 14.41 19.68 5.86
N SER A 23 15.46 19.36 6.62
CA SER A 23 15.36 19.10 8.06
C SER A 23 14.82 20.34 8.80
N LYS A 24 15.29 21.52 8.47
CA LYS A 24 14.82 22.78 9.04
C LYS A 24 13.32 22.99 8.76
N MET A 25 12.90 22.90 7.51
CA MET A 25 11.48 23.11 7.15
C MET A 25 10.55 22.09 7.81
N ILE A 26 10.92 20.82 7.82
CA ILE A 26 10.12 19.75 8.44
C ILE A 26 10.01 19.97 9.96
N ASN A 27 11.14 20.26 10.63
CA ASN A 27 11.18 20.42 12.07
C ASN A 27 10.42 21.67 12.55
N GLU A 28 10.40 22.74 11.72
CA GLU A 28 9.68 23.97 12.04
C GLU A 28 8.19 23.95 11.64
N GLY A 29 7.70 22.84 11.06
CA GLY A 29 6.32 22.73 10.57
C GLY A 29 6.00 23.65 9.38
N LYS A 30 7.01 24.02 8.58
CA LYS A 30 6.91 24.97 7.46
C LYS A 30 6.92 24.31 6.09
N ALA A 31 7.04 22.99 6.01
CA ALA A 31 6.97 22.32 4.74
C ALA A 31 5.53 22.25 4.24
N THR A 32 5.27 22.82 3.07
CA THR A 32 4.12 22.50 2.24
C THR A 32 4.62 21.50 1.19
N PHE A 33 4.14 20.25 1.27
CA PHE A 33 4.68 19.17 0.47
C PHE A 33 3.58 18.38 -0.23
N TYR A 34 3.91 17.74 -1.34
CA TYR A 34 2.97 16.86 -2.01
C TYR A 34 3.50 15.44 -2.22
N ILE A 35 2.57 14.51 -2.28
CA ILE A 35 2.78 13.17 -2.80
C ILE A 35 1.72 12.89 -3.86
N GLY A 36 2.15 12.36 -5.01
CA GLY A 36 1.27 11.99 -6.11
C GLY A 36 0.75 10.56 -6.00
N PHE A 37 -0.51 10.35 -6.37
CA PHE A 37 -1.18 9.06 -6.37
C PHE A 37 -1.94 8.87 -7.68
N ASP A 38 -1.39 8.06 -8.58
CA ASP A 38 -2.07 7.67 -9.81
C ASP A 38 -3.20 6.69 -9.51
N PRO A 39 -4.45 6.98 -9.89
CA PRO A 39 -5.63 6.18 -9.55
C PRO A 39 -5.75 4.95 -10.46
N THR A 40 -4.80 4.03 -10.35
CA THR A 40 -4.69 2.83 -11.21
C THR A 40 -5.60 1.68 -10.79
N ALA A 41 -6.33 1.82 -9.70
CA ALA A 41 -7.32 0.88 -9.17
C ALA A 41 -8.33 1.66 -8.31
N ASP A 42 -9.46 1.05 -8.01
CA ASP A 42 -10.53 1.59 -7.15
C ASP A 42 -10.24 1.47 -5.64
N SER A 43 -9.02 1.15 -5.26
CA SER A 43 -8.55 1.15 -3.86
C SER A 43 -7.06 1.44 -3.77
N LEU A 44 -6.68 2.10 -2.68
CA LEU A 44 -5.30 2.13 -2.20
C LEU A 44 -4.90 0.75 -1.66
N HIS A 45 -3.63 0.44 -1.66
CA HIS A 45 -3.07 -0.81 -1.16
C HIS A 45 -1.84 -0.55 -0.28
N VAL A 46 -1.30 -1.58 0.35
CA VAL A 46 -0.12 -1.49 1.24
C VAL A 46 1.06 -0.73 0.61
N GLY A 47 1.23 -0.78 -0.72
CA GLY A 47 2.27 0.01 -1.40
C GLY A 47 2.10 1.53 -1.28
N HIS A 48 0.87 2.02 -1.10
CA HIS A 48 0.59 3.46 -0.85
C HIS A 48 0.61 3.80 0.65
N PHE A 49 0.48 2.79 1.50
CA PHE A 49 0.27 2.96 2.92
C PHE A 49 1.41 3.71 3.60
N MET A 50 2.66 3.42 3.21
CA MET A 50 3.83 4.10 3.78
C MET A 50 3.83 5.60 3.45
N ALA A 51 3.44 5.97 2.23
CA ALA A 51 3.30 7.38 1.84
C ALA A 51 2.22 8.09 2.68
N LEU A 52 1.09 7.43 2.93
CA LEU A 52 0.03 7.96 3.79
C LEU A 52 0.48 8.09 5.25
N CYS A 53 1.23 7.12 5.78
CA CYS A 53 1.80 7.21 7.13
C CYS A 53 2.79 8.37 7.25
N LEU A 54 3.64 8.60 6.24
CA LEU A 54 4.53 9.75 6.21
C LEU A 54 3.75 11.07 6.16
N MET A 55 2.75 11.18 5.28
CA MET A 55 1.91 12.40 5.20
C MET A 55 1.26 12.70 6.54
N LYS A 56 0.66 11.68 7.18
CA LYS A 56 0.05 11.81 8.51
C LYS A 56 1.06 12.28 9.56
N ARG A 57 2.25 11.68 9.61
CA ARG A 57 3.30 12.02 10.57
C ARG A 57 3.77 13.47 10.42
N LEU A 58 4.00 13.90 9.20
CA LEU A 58 4.39 15.28 8.89
C LEU A 58 3.27 16.27 9.21
N GLN A 59 2.01 15.92 8.91
CA GLN A 59 0.85 16.74 9.27
C GLN A 59 0.71 16.91 10.79
N MET A 60 0.88 15.84 11.57
CA MET A 60 0.84 15.89 13.05
C MET A 60 1.90 16.84 13.61
N ALA A 61 3.00 17.04 12.90
CA ALA A 61 4.06 17.97 13.27
C ALA A 61 3.89 19.39 12.67
N GLY A 62 2.70 19.70 12.14
CA GLY A 62 2.35 21.04 11.66
C GLY A 62 2.68 21.31 10.19
N ASN A 63 3.28 20.35 9.46
CA ASN A 63 3.52 20.51 8.03
C ASN A 63 2.23 20.32 7.23
N LYS A 64 2.14 20.93 6.06
CA LYS A 64 0.94 20.95 5.22
C LYS A 64 1.05 19.97 4.06
N PRO A 65 0.37 18.81 4.10
CA PRO A 65 0.36 17.86 3.00
C PRO A 65 -0.60 18.28 1.88
N ILE A 66 -0.21 18.00 0.64
CA ILE A 66 -1.04 18.03 -0.55
C ILE A 66 -1.09 16.62 -1.12
N ALA A 67 -2.26 15.99 -1.12
CA ALA A 67 -2.49 14.76 -1.84
C ALA A 67 -2.85 15.08 -3.29
N LEU A 68 -1.94 14.80 -4.22
CA LEU A 68 -2.14 15.02 -5.65
C LEU A 68 -2.70 13.75 -6.29
N LEU A 69 -3.91 13.82 -6.80
CA LEU A 69 -4.53 12.74 -7.55
C LEU A 69 -4.15 12.85 -9.03
N GLY A 70 -3.63 11.78 -9.58
CA GLY A 70 -3.14 11.71 -10.96
C GLY A 70 -4.26 11.49 -11.99
N GLY A 71 -5.27 12.37 -12.04
CA GLY A 71 -6.35 12.27 -13.03
C GLY A 71 -5.85 12.46 -14.48
N GLY A 72 -4.87 13.31 -14.69
CA GLY A 72 -4.21 13.50 -16.00
C GLY A 72 -3.07 12.50 -16.21
N THR A 73 -2.16 12.35 -15.24
CA THR A 73 -1.02 11.42 -15.33
C THR A 73 -1.46 9.95 -15.37
N GLY A 74 -2.57 9.60 -14.72
CA GLY A 74 -3.15 8.26 -14.76
C GLY A 74 -3.60 7.80 -16.16
N MET A 75 -3.89 8.74 -17.07
CA MET A 75 -4.19 8.44 -18.47
C MET A 75 -2.95 8.00 -19.25
N ILE A 76 -1.76 8.38 -18.79
CA ILE A 76 -0.47 8.08 -19.43
C ILE A 76 0.16 6.84 -18.78
N GLY A 77 0.29 6.86 -17.46
CA GLY A 77 0.91 5.83 -16.64
C GLY A 77 2.42 6.00 -16.47
N ASP A 78 2.83 6.00 -15.20
CA ASP A 78 4.24 6.12 -14.80
C ASP A 78 5.06 4.89 -15.23
N PRO A 79 6.15 5.07 -16.00
CA PRO A 79 7.06 3.99 -16.37
C PRO A 79 8.03 3.58 -15.26
N SER A 80 8.20 4.40 -14.21
CA SER A 80 9.21 4.21 -13.17
C SER A 80 9.03 2.86 -12.45
N GLY A 81 10.14 2.09 -12.35
CA GLY A 81 10.13 0.80 -11.67
C GLY A 81 9.24 -0.27 -12.33
N LYS A 82 8.94 -0.13 -13.64
CA LYS A 82 8.13 -1.06 -14.42
C LYS A 82 8.90 -1.60 -15.62
N THR A 83 8.59 -2.84 -15.98
CA THR A 83 9.14 -3.50 -17.15
C THR A 83 8.22 -3.40 -18.37
N ASP A 84 6.92 -3.25 -18.15
CA ASP A 84 5.90 -3.25 -19.19
C ASP A 84 5.01 -2.01 -19.10
N MET A 85 4.43 -1.62 -20.25
CA MET A 85 3.51 -0.49 -20.34
C MET A 85 2.24 -0.78 -19.51
N ARG A 86 1.71 0.23 -18.84
CA ARG A 86 0.45 0.10 -18.08
C ARG A 86 -0.75 -0.02 -19.03
N LYS A 87 -1.78 -0.75 -18.59
CA LYS A 87 -3.08 -0.73 -19.26
C LYS A 87 -3.66 0.69 -19.17
N MET A 88 -4.08 1.22 -20.30
CA MET A 88 -4.77 2.50 -20.36
C MET A 88 -6.17 2.36 -19.72
N LEU A 89 -6.47 3.26 -18.79
CA LEU A 89 -7.76 3.35 -18.13
C LEU A 89 -8.65 4.35 -18.89
N THR A 90 -9.96 4.16 -18.84
CA THR A 90 -10.90 5.16 -19.34
C THR A 90 -10.98 6.35 -18.39
N LYS A 91 -11.54 7.46 -18.85
CA LYS A 91 -11.74 8.65 -18.01
C LYS A 91 -12.70 8.34 -16.85
N GLU A 92 -13.74 7.57 -17.13
CA GLU A 92 -14.74 7.12 -16.15
C GLU A 92 -14.11 6.23 -15.07
N ASP A 93 -13.23 5.28 -15.46
CA ASP A 93 -12.48 4.46 -14.52
C ASP A 93 -11.62 5.34 -13.59
N ILE A 94 -10.93 6.32 -14.14
CA ILE A 94 -10.06 7.24 -13.38
C ILE A 94 -10.88 8.08 -12.41
N GLU A 95 -12.01 8.66 -12.84
CA GLU A 95 -12.90 9.45 -11.98
C GLU A 95 -13.47 8.60 -10.83
N HIS A 96 -13.89 7.37 -11.11
CA HIS A 96 -14.35 6.43 -10.09
C HIS A 96 -13.25 6.12 -9.07
N ASN A 97 -12.05 5.78 -9.53
CA ASN A 97 -10.91 5.47 -8.68
C ASN A 97 -10.49 6.67 -7.82
N ILE A 98 -10.54 7.89 -8.36
CA ILE A 98 -10.31 9.13 -7.62
C ILE A 98 -11.29 9.28 -6.46
N ALA A 99 -12.57 9.03 -6.68
CA ALA A 99 -13.59 9.10 -5.63
C ALA A 99 -13.31 8.08 -4.50
N CYS A 100 -12.89 6.87 -4.85
CA CYS A 100 -12.50 5.85 -3.89
C CYS A 100 -11.26 6.27 -3.08
N PHE A 101 -10.23 6.82 -3.74
CA PHE A 101 -9.02 7.30 -3.07
C PHE A 101 -9.31 8.43 -2.08
N LYS A 102 -10.13 9.42 -2.46
CA LYS A 102 -10.55 10.50 -1.56
C LYS A 102 -11.13 9.99 -0.25
N LYS A 103 -12.07 9.03 -0.33
CA LYS A 103 -12.70 8.43 0.85
C LYS A 103 -11.69 7.72 1.74
N GLN A 104 -10.74 7.00 1.15
CA GLN A 104 -9.73 6.24 1.92
C GLN A 104 -8.68 7.17 2.53
N MET A 105 -8.18 8.17 1.79
CA MET A 105 -7.18 9.14 2.29
C MET A 105 -7.69 9.95 3.49
N SER A 106 -8.97 10.28 3.52
CA SER A 106 -9.58 11.04 4.63
C SER A 106 -9.55 10.31 5.99
N ARG A 107 -9.21 9.01 6.01
CA ARG A 107 -8.96 8.27 7.26
C ARG A 107 -7.57 8.53 7.83
N PHE A 108 -6.63 8.96 7.00
CA PHE A 108 -5.24 9.21 7.38
C PHE A 108 -4.94 10.69 7.55
N ILE A 109 -5.46 11.52 6.64
CA ILE A 109 -5.13 12.92 6.49
C ILE A 109 -6.34 13.76 6.87
N ASP A 110 -6.13 14.75 7.71
CA ASP A 110 -7.14 15.75 8.07
C ASP A 110 -7.15 16.86 7.02
N PHE A 111 -8.18 16.85 6.19
CA PHE A 111 -8.40 17.88 5.15
C PHE A 111 -9.27 19.05 5.63
N SER A 112 -9.68 19.09 6.91
CA SER A 112 -10.48 20.17 7.45
C SER A 112 -9.66 21.46 7.55
N ASP A 113 -10.34 22.60 7.48
CA ASP A 113 -9.79 23.94 7.73
C ASP A 113 -8.50 24.26 6.95
N GLY A 114 -8.28 23.62 5.80
CA GLY A 114 -7.09 23.83 4.98
C GLY A 114 -5.79 23.28 5.56
N LYS A 115 -5.87 22.36 6.56
CA LYS A 115 -4.72 21.67 7.13
C LYS A 115 -4.02 20.75 6.13
N ALA A 116 -4.74 20.28 5.13
CA ALA A 116 -4.24 19.58 3.97
C ALA A 116 -5.04 19.95 2.74
N LEU A 117 -4.48 19.70 1.56
CA LEU A 117 -5.17 19.87 0.29
C LEU A 117 -5.28 18.55 -0.44
N LEU A 118 -6.36 18.39 -1.18
CA LEU A 118 -6.57 17.28 -2.10
C LEU A 118 -6.88 17.88 -3.46
N VAL A 119 -5.97 17.70 -4.42
CA VAL A 119 -6.02 18.31 -5.75
C VAL A 119 -5.91 17.25 -6.84
N ASN A 120 -6.40 17.56 -8.03
CA ASN A 120 -6.37 16.65 -9.18
C ASN A 120 -5.58 17.32 -10.32
N ASN A 121 -4.52 16.68 -10.81
CA ASN A 121 -3.73 17.24 -11.89
C ASN A 121 -4.45 17.28 -13.24
N ALA A 122 -5.57 16.61 -13.40
CA ALA A 122 -6.45 16.76 -14.56
C ALA A 122 -6.93 18.22 -14.73
N ASP A 123 -7.10 18.97 -13.61
CA ASP A 123 -7.61 20.34 -13.60
C ASP A 123 -6.71 21.29 -14.39
N TRP A 124 -5.41 21.00 -14.49
CA TRP A 124 -4.48 21.81 -15.28
C TRP A 124 -3.89 21.06 -16.48
N LEU A 125 -3.57 19.75 -16.37
CA LEU A 125 -2.91 19.03 -17.46
C LEU A 125 -3.80 18.89 -18.70
N LEU A 126 -5.11 18.70 -18.52
CA LEU A 126 -6.03 18.48 -19.65
C LEU A 126 -6.35 19.76 -20.43
N SER A 127 -6.10 20.92 -19.85
CA SER A 127 -6.33 22.21 -20.51
C SER A 127 -5.07 22.78 -21.17
N LEU A 128 -3.90 22.13 -21.03
CA LEU A 128 -2.65 22.62 -21.60
C LEU A 128 -2.64 22.57 -23.12
N ASN A 129 -2.20 23.68 -23.76
CA ASN A 129 -1.92 23.68 -25.18
C ASN A 129 -0.59 22.98 -25.43
N TYR A 130 -0.57 22.01 -26.33
CA TYR A 130 0.62 21.20 -26.62
C TYR A 130 1.83 22.04 -27.10
N VAL A 131 1.61 23.04 -27.99
CA VAL A 131 2.68 23.88 -28.49
C VAL A 131 3.26 24.77 -27.40
N ASP A 132 2.40 25.31 -26.54
CA ASP A 132 2.84 26.13 -25.41
C ASP A 132 3.64 25.32 -24.40
N VAL A 133 3.22 24.09 -24.11
CA VAL A 133 3.99 23.16 -23.25
C VAL A 133 5.37 22.87 -23.83
N LEU A 134 5.47 22.60 -25.14
CA LEU A 134 6.78 22.37 -25.78
C LEU A 134 7.69 23.60 -25.69
N ARG A 135 7.16 24.79 -25.90
CA ARG A 135 7.92 26.04 -25.86
C ARG A 135 8.32 26.46 -24.45
N GLU A 136 7.37 26.37 -23.52
CA GLU A 136 7.54 26.92 -22.17
C GLU A 136 8.18 25.92 -21.19
N VAL A 137 7.80 24.66 -21.30
CA VAL A 137 8.24 23.59 -20.39
C VAL A 137 9.28 22.71 -21.07
N GLY A 138 9.01 22.22 -22.28
CA GLY A 138 9.90 21.33 -23.02
C GLY A 138 11.30 21.93 -23.23
N ALA A 139 11.40 23.24 -23.48
CA ALA A 139 12.68 23.96 -23.59
C ALA A 139 13.55 23.87 -22.31
N CYS A 140 12.97 23.54 -21.15
CA CYS A 140 13.69 23.36 -19.90
C CYS A 140 14.31 21.95 -19.74
N PHE A 141 13.96 20.98 -20.62
CA PHE A 141 14.41 19.60 -20.54
C PHE A 141 15.41 19.26 -21.65
N SER A 142 16.43 18.50 -21.29
CA SER A 142 17.36 17.90 -22.26
C SER A 142 17.02 16.42 -22.46
N VAL A 143 16.72 16.04 -23.68
CA VAL A 143 16.42 14.64 -24.05
C VAL A 143 17.55 13.70 -23.61
N ASN A 144 18.82 14.09 -23.84
CA ASN A 144 19.96 13.27 -23.43
C ASN A 144 20.01 13.06 -21.92
N LYS A 145 19.73 14.12 -21.13
CA LYS A 145 19.67 14.01 -19.66
C LYS A 145 18.48 13.14 -19.21
N MET A 146 17.33 13.28 -19.86
CA MET A 146 16.16 12.44 -19.56
C MET A 146 16.45 10.97 -19.85
N LEU A 147 16.99 10.65 -21.02
CA LEU A 147 17.33 9.26 -21.41
C LEU A 147 18.37 8.62 -20.49
N SER A 148 19.22 9.39 -19.84
CA SER A 148 20.18 8.89 -18.85
C SER A 148 19.56 8.63 -17.47
N ALA A 149 18.32 9.05 -17.24
CA ALA A 149 17.64 8.91 -15.97
C ALA A 149 17.28 7.44 -15.67
N GLU A 150 17.42 7.04 -14.39
CA GLU A 150 17.22 5.65 -13.96
C GLU A 150 15.81 5.13 -14.26
N CYS A 151 14.79 6.00 -14.15
CA CYS A 151 13.40 5.65 -14.43
C CYS A 151 13.16 5.16 -15.87
N TYR A 152 14.03 5.51 -16.83
CA TYR A 152 13.91 5.09 -18.22
C TYR A 152 14.80 3.93 -18.62
N LYS A 153 15.90 3.65 -17.93
CA LYS A 153 16.89 2.62 -18.31
C LYS A 153 16.26 1.25 -18.58
N GLN A 154 15.47 0.74 -17.64
CA GLN A 154 14.81 -0.55 -17.79
C GLN A 154 13.79 -0.59 -18.92
N ARG A 155 13.11 0.54 -19.16
CA ARG A 155 12.12 0.64 -20.24
C ARG A 155 12.77 0.75 -21.61
N MET A 156 13.94 1.40 -21.72
CA MET A 156 14.66 1.52 -22.99
C MET A 156 15.03 0.17 -23.58
N GLU A 157 15.40 -0.82 -22.76
CA GLU A 157 15.72 -2.19 -23.19
C GLU A 157 14.53 -2.90 -23.84
N ARG A 158 13.30 -2.55 -23.47
CA ARG A 158 12.04 -3.16 -23.95
C ARG A 158 11.22 -2.26 -24.87
N GLY A 159 11.71 -1.07 -25.16
CA GLY A 159 11.05 -0.06 -25.96
C GLY A 159 10.24 0.94 -25.11
N LEU A 160 10.83 2.10 -24.86
CA LEU A 160 10.18 3.24 -24.22
C LEU A 160 9.32 3.98 -25.25
N SER A 161 8.01 4.09 -25.00
CA SER A 161 7.12 4.86 -25.87
C SER A 161 7.28 6.37 -25.64
N PHE A 162 6.97 7.19 -26.67
CA PHE A 162 6.95 8.64 -26.53
C PHE A 162 5.95 9.10 -25.45
N LEU A 163 4.84 8.39 -25.29
CA LEU A 163 3.85 8.61 -24.25
C LEU A 163 4.49 8.53 -22.85
N GLU A 164 5.14 7.41 -22.55
CA GLU A 164 5.81 7.17 -21.25
C GLU A 164 6.97 8.13 -21.03
N PHE A 165 7.69 8.51 -22.09
CA PHE A 165 8.80 9.47 -22.02
C PHE A 165 8.35 10.86 -21.56
N ASN A 166 7.12 11.27 -21.87
CA ASN A 166 6.57 12.54 -21.42
C ASN A 166 6.11 12.54 -19.95
N TYR A 167 6.01 11.39 -19.27
CA TYR A 167 5.54 11.34 -17.90
C TYR A 167 6.38 12.20 -16.94
N MET A 168 7.71 12.16 -17.06
CA MET A 168 8.60 13.01 -16.25
C MET A 168 8.29 14.51 -16.42
N ILE A 169 7.98 14.95 -17.64
CA ILE A 169 7.65 16.36 -17.92
C ILE A 169 6.33 16.73 -17.25
N MET A 170 5.32 15.84 -17.30
CA MET A 170 4.02 16.07 -16.67
C MET A 170 4.15 16.16 -15.15
N GLN A 171 4.86 15.23 -14.51
CA GLN A 171 5.08 15.25 -13.06
C GLN A 171 5.93 16.47 -12.64
N SER A 172 6.89 16.87 -13.45
CA SER A 172 7.66 18.10 -13.20
C SER A 172 6.80 19.35 -13.29
N TYR A 173 5.85 19.36 -14.25
CA TYR A 173 4.88 20.43 -14.37
C TYR A 173 3.91 20.48 -13.19
N ASP A 174 3.49 19.34 -12.67
CA ASP A 174 2.68 19.25 -11.45
C ASP A 174 3.39 19.95 -10.29
N PHE A 175 4.68 19.65 -10.06
CA PHE A 175 5.43 20.29 -8.99
C PHE A 175 5.55 21.81 -9.20
N TYR A 176 5.86 22.25 -10.42
CA TYR A 176 5.90 23.66 -10.76
C TYR A 176 4.56 24.36 -10.51
N LYS A 177 3.45 23.72 -10.89
CA LYS A 177 2.09 24.25 -10.69
C LYS A 177 1.74 24.35 -9.21
N LEU A 178 2.03 23.29 -8.44
CA LEU A 178 1.80 23.27 -7.01
C LEU A 178 2.67 24.27 -6.25
N TYR A 179 3.93 24.45 -6.68
CA TYR A 179 4.81 25.47 -6.12
C TYR A 179 4.23 26.87 -6.33
N LYS A 180 3.78 27.17 -7.55
CA LYS A 180 3.27 28.50 -7.93
C LYS A 180 1.94 28.84 -7.29
N ASP A 181 1.02 27.90 -7.21
CA ASP A 181 -0.37 28.13 -6.84
C ASP A 181 -0.68 27.81 -5.37
N TYR A 182 0.14 26.98 -4.73
CA TYR A 182 -0.10 26.49 -3.36
C TYR A 182 1.11 26.59 -2.43
N ASP A 183 2.17 27.29 -2.84
CA ASP A 183 3.43 27.42 -2.09
C ASP A 183 4.05 26.05 -1.71
N CYS A 184 3.85 25.04 -2.56
CA CYS A 184 4.37 23.69 -2.35
C CYS A 184 5.88 23.68 -2.58
N ASN A 185 6.66 23.66 -1.52
CA ASN A 185 8.12 23.78 -1.56
C ASN A 185 8.84 22.41 -1.56
N MET A 186 8.12 21.30 -1.35
CA MET A 186 8.70 19.97 -1.29
C MET A 186 7.86 18.92 -2.02
N GLN A 187 8.56 17.97 -2.64
CA GLN A 187 7.95 16.74 -3.19
C GLN A 187 8.48 15.52 -2.45
N PHE A 188 7.58 14.62 -2.06
CA PHE A 188 7.94 13.32 -1.52
C PHE A 188 7.40 12.20 -2.40
N GLY A 189 8.11 11.09 -2.44
CA GLY A 189 7.71 9.92 -3.22
C GLY A 189 8.57 8.71 -2.91
N GLY A 190 8.25 7.55 -3.49
CA GLY A 190 9.10 6.37 -3.40
C GLY A 190 10.46 6.60 -4.06
N ASP A 191 11.46 5.81 -3.69
CA ASP A 191 12.83 5.99 -4.21
C ASP A 191 12.90 5.78 -5.74
N ASP A 192 11.98 5.04 -6.31
CA ASP A 192 11.80 4.90 -7.76
C ASP A 192 11.35 6.19 -8.47
N GLN A 193 10.91 7.22 -7.74
CA GLN A 193 10.47 8.51 -8.26
C GLN A 193 11.56 9.57 -8.32
N TRP A 194 12.77 9.29 -7.82
CA TRP A 194 13.83 10.28 -7.66
C TRP A 194 14.10 11.11 -8.93
N SER A 195 14.25 10.45 -10.07
CA SER A 195 14.51 11.14 -11.35
C SER A 195 13.38 12.10 -11.76
N ASN A 196 12.12 11.69 -11.57
CA ASN A 196 10.96 12.53 -11.87
C ASN A 196 10.91 13.74 -10.94
N MET A 197 11.21 13.54 -9.65
CA MET A 197 11.22 14.60 -8.64
C MET A 197 12.30 15.67 -8.95
N LEU A 198 13.50 15.24 -9.34
CA LEU A 198 14.57 16.13 -9.76
C LEU A 198 14.20 16.95 -11.01
N GLY A 199 13.40 16.38 -11.92
CA GLY A 199 12.85 17.11 -13.05
C GLY A 199 12.01 18.32 -12.61
N GLY A 200 11.20 18.12 -11.56
CA GLY A 200 10.36 19.18 -10.97
C GLY A 200 11.17 20.29 -10.29
N THR A 201 12.15 19.92 -9.45
CA THR A 201 13.03 20.91 -8.79
C THR A 201 13.79 21.75 -9.80
N GLU A 202 14.31 21.10 -10.86
CA GLU A 202 15.03 21.81 -11.94
C GLU A 202 14.11 22.72 -12.77
N LEU A 203 12.87 22.31 -13.03
CA LEU A 203 11.90 23.15 -13.73
C LEU A 203 11.56 24.41 -12.93
N ILE A 204 11.32 24.27 -11.61
CA ILE A 204 11.06 25.40 -10.71
C ILE A 204 12.26 26.35 -10.70
N ARG A 205 13.47 25.84 -10.57
CA ARG A 205 14.69 26.63 -10.61
C ARG A 205 14.83 27.43 -11.92
N LYS A 206 14.59 26.79 -13.06
CA LYS A 206 14.71 27.44 -14.38
C LYS A 206 13.61 28.49 -14.66
N LYS A 207 12.38 28.20 -14.25
CA LYS A 207 11.23 29.06 -14.57
C LYS A 207 11.02 30.17 -13.54
N LEU A 208 11.33 29.93 -12.26
CA LEU A 208 11.04 30.89 -11.19
C LEU A 208 12.30 31.43 -10.51
N GLY A 209 13.49 30.87 -10.77
CA GLY A 209 14.71 31.21 -10.02
C GLY A 209 14.61 30.93 -8.53
N LYS A 210 13.82 29.91 -8.15
CA LYS A 210 13.57 29.51 -6.76
C LYS A 210 14.03 28.08 -6.52
N ASP A 211 14.34 27.78 -5.27
CA ASP A 211 14.66 26.43 -4.84
C ASP A 211 13.40 25.68 -4.39
N ALA A 212 13.34 24.42 -4.76
CA ALA A 212 12.36 23.46 -4.29
C ALA A 212 13.07 22.15 -3.96
N HIS A 213 12.53 21.38 -3.05
CA HIS A 213 13.21 20.25 -2.47
C HIS A 213 12.49 18.93 -2.75
N ALA A 214 13.26 17.85 -2.76
CA ALA A 214 12.75 16.51 -2.94
C ALA A 214 13.34 15.57 -1.89
N MET A 215 12.50 14.67 -1.37
CA MET A 215 12.90 13.61 -0.46
C MET A 215 12.24 12.30 -0.87
N THR A 216 13.01 11.23 -1.03
CA THR A 216 12.45 9.91 -1.29
C THR A 216 12.30 9.09 -0.02
N ILE A 217 11.28 8.25 -0.05
CA ILE A 217 10.94 7.32 1.01
C ILE A 217 11.53 5.96 0.65
N THR A 218 12.18 5.32 1.60
CA THR A 218 12.65 3.94 1.45
C THR A 218 11.51 3.01 1.05
N LEU A 219 11.73 2.20 0.02
CA LEU A 219 10.72 1.23 -0.41
C LEU A 219 10.50 0.15 0.66
N LEU A 220 9.23 -0.19 0.90
CA LEU A 220 8.87 -1.26 1.82
C LEU A 220 9.09 -2.62 1.15
N LEU A 221 10.30 -3.15 1.33
CA LEU A 221 10.71 -4.47 0.83
C LEU A 221 10.76 -5.47 2.00
N ASN A 222 10.40 -6.73 1.72
CA ASN A 222 10.63 -7.81 2.67
C ASN A 222 12.13 -8.24 2.66
N SER A 223 12.49 -9.15 3.55
CA SER A 223 13.86 -9.69 3.68
C SER A 223 14.38 -10.40 2.42
N GLU A 224 13.49 -10.78 1.48
CA GLU A 224 13.84 -11.32 0.17
C GLU A 224 14.01 -10.24 -0.91
N GLY A 225 13.90 -8.96 -0.58
CA GLY A 225 13.97 -7.84 -1.52
C GLY A 225 12.72 -7.62 -2.37
N LYS A 226 11.60 -8.26 -2.05
CA LYS A 226 10.33 -8.10 -2.78
C LYS A 226 9.48 -7.00 -2.16
N LYS A 227 8.80 -6.20 -3.00
CA LYS A 227 7.85 -5.18 -2.53
C LYS A 227 6.73 -5.83 -1.70
N MET A 228 6.52 -5.36 -0.46
CA MET A 228 5.46 -5.82 0.42
C MET A 228 4.08 -5.38 -0.07
N GLY A 229 3.03 -6.03 0.43
CA GLY A 229 1.64 -5.74 0.04
C GLY A 229 1.17 -6.48 -1.20
N LYS A 230 1.96 -7.43 -1.71
CA LYS A 230 1.55 -8.37 -2.75
C LYS A 230 1.55 -9.79 -2.19
N THR A 231 0.48 -10.52 -2.43
CA THR A 231 0.32 -11.93 -2.09
C THR A 231 0.09 -12.73 -3.38
N GLU A 232 0.05 -14.06 -3.29
CA GLU A 232 -0.36 -14.90 -4.42
C GLU A 232 -1.79 -14.60 -4.91
N LYS A 233 -2.63 -14.03 -4.03
CA LYS A 233 -4.00 -13.61 -4.33
C LYS A 233 -4.10 -12.18 -4.88
N GLY A 234 -3.00 -11.46 -5.01
CA GLY A 234 -2.95 -10.08 -5.50
C GLY A 234 -2.50 -9.07 -4.44
N ALA A 235 -2.91 -7.81 -4.60
CA ALA A 235 -2.58 -6.75 -3.66
C ALA A 235 -3.37 -6.87 -2.36
N VAL A 236 -2.74 -6.44 -1.25
CA VAL A 236 -3.43 -6.23 0.04
C VAL A 236 -3.99 -4.81 0.03
N TRP A 237 -5.31 -4.73 -0.05
CA TRP A 237 -6.05 -3.48 -0.23
C TRP A 237 -6.36 -2.82 1.12
N LEU A 238 -6.52 -1.50 1.11
CA LEU A 238 -6.99 -0.73 2.26
C LEU A 238 -8.52 -0.65 2.33
N ASP A 239 -9.20 -1.06 1.26
CA ASP A 239 -10.64 -1.18 1.22
C ASP A 239 -11.11 -2.46 1.94
N PRO A 240 -11.98 -2.37 2.97
CA PRO A 240 -12.47 -3.54 3.70
C PRO A 240 -13.31 -4.51 2.86
N GLU A 241 -13.90 -4.04 1.74
CA GLU A 241 -14.65 -4.89 0.82
C GLU A 241 -13.73 -5.76 -0.06
N LYS A 242 -12.45 -5.36 -0.24
CA LYS A 242 -11.45 -6.08 -1.05
C LYS A 242 -10.49 -6.93 -0.23
N THR A 243 -10.10 -6.44 0.92
CA THR A 243 -9.32 -7.14 1.94
C THR A 243 -9.98 -6.84 3.27
N SER A 244 -10.67 -7.81 3.85
CA SER A 244 -11.37 -7.62 5.12
C SER A 244 -10.39 -7.19 6.23
N PRO A 245 -10.84 -6.47 7.28
CA PRO A 245 -10.00 -6.08 8.40
C PRO A 245 -9.26 -7.26 9.03
N PHE A 246 -9.90 -8.42 9.08
CA PHE A 246 -9.28 -9.64 9.57
C PHE A 246 -8.18 -10.19 8.64
N GLU A 247 -8.39 -10.23 7.33
CA GLU A 247 -7.36 -10.62 6.35
C GLU A 247 -6.18 -9.62 6.37
N PHE A 248 -6.46 -8.33 6.50
CA PHE A 248 -5.45 -7.29 6.66
C PHE A 248 -4.63 -7.48 7.95
N PHE A 249 -5.29 -7.76 9.07
CA PHE A 249 -4.64 -8.11 10.34
C PHE A 249 -3.76 -9.34 10.20
N GLN A 250 -4.27 -10.41 9.58
CA GLN A 250 -3.51 -11.64 9.39
C GLN A 250 -2.32 -11.48 8.45
N TYR A 251 -2.42 -10.63 7.43
CA TYR A 251 -1.29 -10.31 6.58
C TYR A 251 -0.11 -9.79 7.42
N TRP A 252 -0.35 -8.82 8.29
CA TRP A 252 0.69 -8.22 9.13
C TRP A 252 1.16 -9.16 10.25
N ARG A 253 0.27 -9.94 10.82
CA ARG A 253 0.63 -10.94 11.82
C ARG A 253 1.49 -12.08 11.27
N ASN A 254 1.44 -12.31 9.97
CA ASN A 254 2.18 -13.37 9.28
C ASN A 254 3.45 -12.87 8.55
N VAL A 255 3.91 -11.65 8.79
CA VAL A 255 5.20 -11.19 8.27
C VAL A 255 6.35 -12.03 8.81
N ALA A 256 7.45 -12.13 8.06
CA ALA A 256 8.62 -12.86 8.53
C ALA A 256 9.22 -12.22 9.79
N ASP A 257 9.87 -13.03 10.64
CA ASP A 257 10.51 -12.54 11.87
C ASP A 257 11.55 -11.44 11.57
N ALA A 258 12.28 -11.60 10.47
CA ALA A 258 13.26 -10.62 10.01
C ALA A 258 12.66 -9.28 9.57
N ASP A 259 11.35 -9.22 9.27
CA ASP A 259 10.70 -8.03 8.72
C ASP A 259 9.87 -7.26 9.77
N VAL A 260 9.51 -7.91 10.89
CA VAL A 260 8.53 -7.33 11.84
C VAL A 260 9.00 -6.01 12.43
N MET A 261 10.24 -5.92 12.90
CA MET A 261 10.76 -4.69 13.52
C MET A 261 10.89 -3.55 12.51
N LYS A 262 11.31 -3.86 11.29
CA LYS A 262 11.32 -2.89 10.19
C LYS A 262 9.92 -2.32 9.92
N CYS A 263 8.91 -3.20 9.82
CA CYS A 263 7.53 -2.76 9.61
C CYS A 263 7.01 -1.92 10.79
N ILE A 264 7.30 -2.29 12.03
CA ILE A 264 6.93 -1.52 13.22
C ILE A 264 7.53 -0.12 13.17
N LYS A 265 8.85 0.01 12.90
CA LYS A 265 9.53 1.30 12.79
C LYS A 265 8.91 2.20 11.73
N MET A 266 8.72 1.66 10.54
CA MET A 266 8.32 2.46 9.37
C MET A 266 6.85 2.82 9.34
N LEU A 267 5.96 1.93 9.81
CA LEU A 267 4.52 2.04 9.56
C LEU A 267 3.70 2.42 10.79
N THR A 268 4.17 2.13 12.01
CA THR A 268 3.42 2.43 13.23
C THR A 268 3.72 3.82 13.79
N PHE A 269 2.83 4.31 14.63
CA PHE A 269 3.00 5.56 15.39
C PHE A 269 3.41 5.30 16.85
N LEU A 270 3.89 4.11 17.15
CA LEU A 270 4.42 3.77 18.48
C LEU A 270 5.62 4.65 18.83
N PRO A 271 5.79 5.04 20.11
CA PRO A 271 6.97 5.75 20.58
C PRO A 271 8.25 4.97 20.28
N LEU A 272 9.32 5.67 19.89
CA LEU A 272 10.60 5.02 19.57
C LEU A 272 11.20 4.30 20.77
N GLU A 273 10.99 4.79 21.99
CA GLU A 273 11.43 4.14 23.22
C GLU A 273 10.85 2.73 23.33
N GLN A 274 9.55 2.58 23.08
CA GLN A 274 8.87 1.28 23.08
C GLN A 274 9.41 0.38 21.95
N ILE A 275 9.68 0.95 20.77
CA ILE A 275 10.23 0.19 19.64
C ILE A 275 11.63 -0.32 19.96
N ARG A 276 12.49 0.50 20.58
CA ARG A 276 13.84 0.10 21.00
C ARG A 276 13.83 -1.05 22.01
N GLU A 277 12.87 -1.05 22.95
CA GLU A 277 12.69 -2.18 23.87
C GLU A 277 12.34 -3.48 23.11
N MET A 278 11.50 -3.36 22.07
CA MET A 278 11.09 -4.50 21.24
C MET A 278 12.21 -5.03 20.32
N GLU A 279 13.25 -4.24 20.02
CA GLU A 279 14.36 -4.68 19.17
C GLU A 279 15.17 -5.84 19.76
N SER A 280 15.15 -5.98 21.07
CA SER A 280 15.81 -7.08 21.79
C SER A 280 14.96 -8.35 21.88
N TRP A 281 13.73 -8.34 21.34
CA TRP A 281 12.80 -9.45 21.44
C TRP A 281 13.16 -10.58 20.48
N GLU A 282 13.13 -11.82 20.99
CA GLU A 282 13.45 -13.04 20.25
C GLU A 282 12.38 -14.12 20.46
N GLY A 283 12.36 -15.11 19.58
CA GLY A 283 11.52 -16.31 19.71
C GLY A 283 10.03 -15.97 19.87
N ALA A 284 9.43 -16.38 20.99
CA ALA A 284 8.00 -16.17 21.26
C ALA A 284 7.61 -14.69 21.37
N GLN A 285 8.54 -13.81 21.76
CA GLN A 285 8.29 -12.38 21.88
C GLN A 285 8.07 -11.74 20.49
N LEU A 286 8.70 -12.25 19.42
CA LEU A 286 8.44 -11.80 18.06
C LEU A 286 6.98 -12.01 17.63
N ASN A 287 6.31 -13.07 18.12
CA ASN A 287 4.89 -13.25 17.85
C ASN A 287 4.04 -12.15 18.49
N LYS A 288 4.44 -11.67 19.68
CA LYS A 288 3.81 -10.50 20.31
C LYS A 288 4.07 -9.23 19.52
N ALA A 289 5.29 -9.03 19.02
CA ALA A 289 5.61 -7.89 18.15
C ALA A 289 4.76 -7.89 16.87
N LYS A 290 4.56 -9.06 16.24
CA LYS A 290 3.67 -9.22 15.08
C LYS A 290 2.20 -8.94 15.41
N GLU A 291 1.74 -9.32 16.59
CA GLU A 291 0.38 -9.02 17.06
C GLU A 291 0.20 -7.51 17.24
N ILE A 292 1.18 -6.83 17.87
CA ILE A 292 1.19 -5.37 18.02
C ILE A 292 1.19 -4.69 16.65
N LEU A 293 2.08 -5.10 15.73
CA LEU A 293 2.12 -4.57 14.38
C LEU A 293 0.76 -4.69 13.68
N ALA A 294 0.18 -5.88 13.69
CA ALA A 294 -1.10 -6.16 13.05
C ALA A 294 -2.23 -5.32 13.67
N TYR A 295 -2.27 -5.21 14.99
CA TYR A 295 -3.25 -4.39 15.69
C TYR A 295 -3.14 -2.91 15.33
N GLU A 296 -1.95 -2.33 15.47
CA GLU A 296 -1.71 -0.91 15.20
C GLU A 296 -2.04 -0.53 13.76
N LEU A 297 -1.66 -1.36 12.78
CA LEU A 297 -1.95 -1.08 11.37
C LEU A 297 -3.41 -1.29 11.01
N THR A 298 -4.07 -2.29 11.60
CA THR A 298 -5.51 -2.49 11.40
C THR A 298 -6.32 -1.37 12.04
N LYS A 299 -5.95 -0.92 13.24
CA LYS A 299 -6.53 0.23 13.91
C LYS A 299 -6.40 1.51 13.06
N LEU A 300 -5.23 1.72 12.46
CA LEU A 300 -4.97 2.90 11.63
C LEU A 300 -5.81 2.91 10.34
N VAL A 301 -6.01 1.74 9.71
CA VAL A 301 -6.71 1.62 8.42
C VAL A 301 -8.21 1.44 8.58
N HIS A 302 -8.65 0.59 9.51
CA HIS A 302 -10.04 0.15 9.65
C HIS A 302 -10.74 0.66 10.92
N GLY A 303 -9.98 1.25 11.84
CA GLY A 303 -10.49 1.73 13.13
C GLY A 303 -10.25 0.73 14.27
N GLU A 304 -10.41 1.23 15.50
CA GLU A 304 -10.09 0.47 16.71
C GLU A 304 -11.01 -0.72 16.93
N GLU A 305 -12.31 -0.55 16.69
CA GLU A 305 -13.30 -1.62 16.83
C GLU A 305 -12.99 -2.83 15.93
N GLU A 306 -12.64 -2.58 14.65
CA GLU A 306 -12.28 -3.65 13.73
C GLU A 306 -10.93 -4.31 14.09
N ALA A 307 -9.98 -3.54 14.63
CA ALA A 307 -8.72 -4.08 15.11
C ALA A 307 -8.91 -4.99 16.33
N GLU A 308 -9.79 -4.61 17.28
CA GLU A 308 -10.13 -5.42 18.45
C GLU A 308 -10.84 -6.72 18.04
N LYS A 309 -11.81 -6.66 17.11
CA LYS A 309 -12.48 -7.84 16.56
C LYS A 309 -11.48 -8.79 15.89
N ALA A 310 -10.59 -8.23 15.05
CA ALA A 310 -9.59 -9.03 14.35
C ALA A 310 -8.59 -9.68 15.32
N LEU A 311 -8.17 -8.96 16.38
CA LEU A 311 -7.30 -9.48 17.43
C LEU A 311 -7.97 -10.60 18.23
N ALA A 312 -9.24 -10.41 18.63
CA ALA A 312 -10.01 -11.41 19.36
C ALA A 312 -10.16 -12.69 18.52
N ALA A 313 -10.58 -12.53 17.26
CA ALA A 313 -10.69 -13.65 16.31
C ALA A 313 -9.35 -14.38 16.11
N ALA A 314 -8.24 -13.64 16.02
CA ALA A 314 -6.91 -14.24 15.91
C ALA A 314 -6.52 -15.06 17.17
N LYS A 315 -6.81 -14.54 18.36
CA LYS A 315 -6.52 -15.23 19.64
C LYS A 315 -7.33 -16.51 19.79
N GLU A 316 -8.60 -16.49 19.42
CA GLU A 316 -9.45 -17.68 19.44
C GLU A 316 -8.94 -18.77 18.49
N LEU A 317 -8.52 -18.38 17.28
CA LEU A 317 -7.95 -19.31 16.28
C LEU A 317 -6.68 -20.03 16.75
N PHE A 318 -5.86 -19.35 17.56
CA PHE A 318 -4.58 -19.89 18.02
C PHE A 318 -4.62 -20.36 19.47
N GLY A 319 -5.67 -20.02 20.23
CA GLY A 319 -5.87 -20.39 21.63
C GLY A 319 -6.65 -21.69 21.87
N GLY A 320 -7.12 -22.34 20.81
CA GLY A 320 -7.79 -23.67 20.91
C GLY A 320 -9.18 -23.65 21.57
N LYS A 321 -9.85 -22.49 21.70
CA LYS A 321 -11.20 -22.40 22.25
C LYS A 321 -12.09 -21.52 21.36
N GLY A 322 -12.96 -22.18 20.60
CA GLY A 322 -14.09 -21.53 19.95
C GLY A 322 -13.78 -20.70 18.69
N VAL A 323 -14.78 -20.47 17.87
CA VAL A 323 -14.70 -19.75 16.59
C VAL A 323 -15.48 -18.45 16.72
N SER A 324 -14.82 -17.30 16.56
CA SER A 324 -15.50 -15.99 16.55
C SER A 324 -16.22 -15.68 15.23
N GLY A 325 -17.17 -14.74 15.27
CA GLY A 325 -18.01 -14.37 14.14
C GLY A 325 -17.30 -13.74 12.92
N ASP A 326 -16.06 -13.28 13.06
CA ASP A 326 -15.35 -12.45 12.08
C ASP A 326 -14.34 -13.21 11.17
N MET A 327 -14.41 -14.53 11.16
CA MET A 327 -13.59 -15.37 10.29
C MET A 327 -14.13 -15.35 8.86
N PRO A 328 -13.26 -15.38 7.81
CA PRO A 328 -13.72 -15.59 6.44
C PRO A 328 -14.72 -16.73 6.39
N THR A 329 -15.97 -16.43 6.08
CA THR A 329 -17.06 -17.38 6.12
C THR A 329 -17.55 -17.66 4.71
N ALA A 330 -17.66 -18.92 4.34
CA ALA A 330 -18.24 -19.35 3.08
C ALA A 330 -19.55 -20.13 3.35
N VAL A 331 -20.61 -19.68 2.71
CA VAL A 331 -21.89 -20.43 2.69
C VAL A 331 -21.74 -21.56 1.67
N MET A 332 -21.92 -22.78 2.11
CA MET A 332 -21.81 -23.94 1.22
C MET A 332 -23.07 -24.08 0.37
N PRO A 333 -22.94 -24.26 -0.96
CA PRO A 333 -24.07 -24.49 -1.83
C PRO A 333 -24.91 -25.69 -1.36
N ALA A 334 -26.23 -25.52 -1.31
CA ALA A 334 -27.14 -26.55 -0.79
C ALA A 334 -27.03 -27.88 -1.55
N GLU A 335 -26.73 -27.82 -2.85
CA GLU A 335 -26.53 -28.98 -3.72
C GLU A 335 -25.25 -29.82 -3.38
N LEU A 336 -24.32 -29.25 -2.65
CA LEU A 336 -23.10 -29.93 -2.21
C LEU A 336 -23.20 -30.49 -0.79
N VAL A 337 -24.24 -30.15 -0.05
CA VAL A 337 -24.44 -30.58 1.35
C VAL A 337 -25.53 -31.65 1.41
N ASN A 338 -25.16 -32.87 1.80
CA ASN A 338 -26.09 -34.00 1.99
C ASN A 338 -26.11 -34.39 3.46
N ASP A 339 -27.29 -34.43 4.08
CA ASP A 339 -27.48 -34.78 5.51
C ASP A 339 -26.53 -34.03 6.46
N GLY A 340 -26.29 -32.72 6.16
CA GLY A 340 -25.42 -31.87 6.96
C GLY A 340 -23.93 -32.15 6.76
N LYS A 341 -23.53 -32.92 5.74
CA LYS A 341 -22.14 -33.23 5.41
C LYS A 341 -21.79 -32.79 4.01
N ILE A 342 -20.53 -32.38 3.82
CA ILE A 342 -19.96 -32.00 2.53
C ILE A 342 -18.62 -32.73 2.31
N GLY A 343 -18.32 -33.11 1.06
CA GLY A 343 -17.00 -33.68 0.74
C GLY A 343 -15.88 -32.66 0.93
N ILE A 344 -14.74 -33.07 1.51
CA ILE A 344 -13.60 -32.16 1.78
C ILE A 344 -13.13 -31.43 0.54
N LEU A 345 -13.08 -32.08 -0.63
CA LEU A 345 -12.63 -31.46 -1.87
C LEU A 345 -13.61 -30.38 -2.36
N ASP A 346 -14.91 -30.62 -2.21
CA ASP A 346 -15.95 -29.66 -2.58
C ASP A 346 -15.95 -28.47 -1.62
N ALA A 347 -15.79 -28.72 -0.34
CA ALA A 347 -15.68 -27.67 0.68
C ALA A 347 -14.47 -26.76 0.45
N LEU A 348 -13.30 -27.32 0.09
CA LEU A 348 -12.08 -26.57 -0.21
C LEU A 348 -12.22 -25.69 -1.45
N VAL A 349 -12.95 -26.14 -2.47
CA VAL A 349 -13.19 -25.34 -3.68
C VAL A 349 -14.27 -24.31 -3.44
N ALA A 350 -15.39 -24.66 -2.81
CA ALA A 350 -16.50 -23.74 -2.51
C ALA A 350 -16.06 -22.62 -1.56
N SER A 351 -15.19 -22.90 -0.59
CA SER A 351 -14.59 -21.90 0.32
C SER A 351 -13.47 -21.08 -0.30
N LYS A 352 -13.13 -21.34 -1.59
CA LYS A 352 -11.99 -20.69 -2.30
C LYS A 352 -10.62 -20.90 -1.65
N LEU A 353 -10.49 -21.86 -0.74
CA LEU A 353 -9.18 -22.27 -0.18
C LEU A 353 -8.31 -23.00 -1.21
N CYS A 354 -8.93 -23.63 -2.19
CA CYS A 354 -8.26 -24.21 -3.35
C CYS A 354 -8.96 -23.79 -4.64
N PRO A 355 -8.23 -23.46 -5.71
CA PRO A 355 -8.83 -23.06 -6.99
C PRO A 355 -9.44 -24.22 -7.78
N SER A 356 -9.08 -25.47 -7.43
CA SER A 356 -9.57 -26.66 -8.12
C SER A 356 -9.58 -27.89 -7.22
N LYS A 357 -10.41 -28.90 -7.57
CA LYS A 357 -10.43 -30.19 -6.89
C LYS A 357 -9.08 -30.94 -7.02
N ARG A 358 -8.30 -30.70 -8.06
CA ARG A 358 -6.96 -31.30 -8.25
C ARG A 358 -6.01 -30.78 -7.17
N GLU A 359 -5.96 -29.48 -6.97
CA GLU A 359 -5.11 -28.85 -5.93
C GLU A 359 -5.61 -29.21 -4.53
N ALA A 360 -6.92 -29.22 -4.31
CA ALA A 360 -7.52 -29.65 -3.06
C ALA A 360 -7.06 -31.07 -2.69
N ARG A 361 -7.12 -32.02 -3.64
CA ARG A 361 -6.65 -33.41 -3.46
C ARG A 361 -5.17 -33.45 -3.07
N THR A 362 -4.31 -32.72 -3.75
CA THR A 362 -2.88 -32.67 -3.44
C THR A 362 -2.63 -32.15 -2.02
N ASN A 363 -3.33 -31.11 -1.60
CA ASN A 363 -3.20 -30.56 -0.26
C ASN A 363 -3.73 -31.50 0.83
N VAL A 364 -4.84 -32.22 0.58
CA VAL A 364 -5.41 -33.19 1.51
C VAL A 364 -4.45 -34.40 1.69
N THR A 365 -4.01 -35.02 0.58
CA THR A 365 -3.09 -36.18 0.63
C THR A 365 -1.73 -35.82 1.21
N GLY A 366 -1.26 -34.57 0.96
CA GLY A 366 -0.03 -34.03 1.54
C GLY A 366 -0.15 -33.66 3.03
N GLY A 367 -1.33 -33.83 3.63
CA GLY A 367 -1.60 -33.55 5.04
C GLY A 367 -1.55 -32.07 5.37
N GLY A 368 -1.77 -31.20 4.37
CA GLY A 368 -1.85 -29.74 4.53
C GLY A 368 -3.21 -29.22 4.96
N ILE A 369 -4.20 -30.08 5.17
CA ILE A 369 -5.58 -29.71 5.53
C ILE A 369 -5.94 -30.22 6.93
N SER A 370 -6.60 -29.37 7.71
CA SER A 370 -7.30 -29.78 8.93
C SER A 370 -8.71 -29.20 8.96
N VAL A 371 -9.62 -29.89 9.62
CA VAL A 371 -11.00 -29.48 9.88
C VAL A 371 -11.24 -29.51 11.37
N ASN A 372 -11.67 -28.41 11.96
CA ASN A 372 -11.84 -28.26 13.41
C ASN A 372 -10.61 -28.74 14.19
N ASP A 373 -9.41 -28.38 13.71
CA ASP A 373 -8.08 -28.76 14.22
C ASP A 373 -7.68 -30.23 14.05
N GLU A 374 -8.56 -31.09 13.52
CA GLU A 374 -8.23 -32.46 13.17
C GLU A 374 -7.68 -32.54 11.74
N LYS A 375 -6.55 -33.25 11.60
CA LYS A 375 -5.87 -33.39 10.30
C LYS A 375 -6.67 -34.33 9.38
N VAL A 376 -6.96 -33.86 8.16
CA VAL A 376 -7.66 -34.64 7.14
C VAL A 376 -6.69 -35.01 6.02
N THR A 377 -6.49 -36.28 5.78
CA THR A 377 -5.58 -36.84 4.76
C THR A 377 -6.29 -37.67 3.69
N ASP A 378 -7.55 -38.03 3.92
CA ASP A 378 -8.36 -38.74 2.96
C ASP A 378 -9.14 -37.79 2.06
N PRO A 379 -8.89 -37.80 0.73
CA PRO A 379 -9.66 -37.01 -0.22
C PRO A 379 -11.16 -37.34 -0.32
N ALA A 380 -11.56 -38.53 0.17
CA ALA A 380 -12.96 -38.92 0.21
C ALA A 380 -13.66 -38.54 1.53
N ALA A 381 -12.95 -37.91 2.45
CA ALA A 381 -13.50 -37.54 3.75
C ALA A 381 -14.74 -36.63 3.61
N MET A 382 -15.77 -36.95 4.40
CA MET A 382 -16.97 -36.12 4.54
C MET A 382 -16.86 -35.29 5.82
N ILE A 383 -17.04 -33.97 5.67
CA ILE A 383 -17.02 -33.01 6.79
C ILE A 383 -18.46 -32.82 7.27
N GLU A 384 -18.68 -33.00 8.56
CA GLU A 384 -19.94 -32.61 9.18
C GLU A 384 -19.97 -31.12 9.47
N ILE A 385 -20.97 -30.44 8.93
CA ILE A 385 -21.23 -29.02 9.19
C ILE A 385 -22.36 -28.97 10.24
N GLY A 386 -21.98 -28.79 11.53
CA GLY A 386 -22.95 -28.52 12.60
C GLY A 386 -23.62 -27.13 12.43
N GLU A 387 -23.38 -26.22 13.34
CA GLU A 387 -23.62 -24.79 13.09
C GLU A 387 -22.59 -24.21 12.11
N PHE A 388 -21.34 -24.67 12.18
CA PHE A 388 -20.25 -24.37 11.28
C PHE A 388 -19.15 -25.44 11.37
N ALA A 389 -18.21 -25.43 10.43
CA ALA A 389 -16.93 -26.11 10.54
C ALA A 389 -15.80 -25.19 10.08
N VAL A 390 -14.60 -25.33 10.63
CA VAL A 390 -13.43 -24.54 10.25
C VAL A 390 -12.45 -25.39 9.47
N ILE A 391 -12.18 -25.00 8.24
CA ILE A 391 -11.16 -25.66 7.41
C ILE A 391 -9.90 -24.80 7.42
N LYS A 392 -8.74 -25.43 7.69
CA LYS A 392 -7.41 -24.81 7.61
C LYS A 392 -6.59 -25.45 6.49
N LYS A 393 -5.94 -24.63 5.65
CA LYS A 393 -4.95 -25.05 4.65
C LYS A 393 -3.58 -24.53 5.05
N GLY A 394 -2.73 -25.40 5.55
CA GLY A 394 -1.44 -25.04 6.13
C GLY A 394 -1.60 -24.15 7.39
N LYS A 395 -0.60 -23.29 7.63
CA LYS A 395 -0.57 -22.40 8.81
C LYS A 395 -1.22 -21.04 8.58
N LYS A 396 -1.55 -20.69 7.34
CA LYS A 396 -1.86 -19.28 6.95
C LYS A 396 -3.24 -19.08 6.33
N SER A 397 -3.92 -20.13 5.90
CA SER A 397 -5.22 -20.01 5.19
C SER A 397 -6.28 -20.84 5.88
N TYR A 398 -7.43 -20.24 6.16
CA TYR A 398 -8.58 -20.91 6.81
C TYR A 398 -9.87 -20.23 6.39
N CYS A 399 -10.96 -20.96 6.55
CA CYS A 399 -12.31 -20.48 6.25
C CYS A 399 -13.32 -21.21 7.16
N LYS A 400 -14.25 -20.45 7.72
CA LYS A 400 -15.44 -20.97 8.37
C LYS A 400 -16.44 -21.34 7.28
N ILE A 401 -16.92 -22.57 7.28
CA ILE A 401 -17.99 -23.00 6.39
C ILE A 401 -19.29 -23.17 7.17
N VAL A 402 -20.37 -22.66 6.58
CA VAL A 402 -21.73 -22.75 7.13
C VAL A 402 -22.68 -23.31 6.07
N LYS A 403 -23.82 -23.87 6.51
CA LYS A 403 -24.89 -24.28 5.60
C LYS A 403 -25.59 -23.06 5.02
N ALA A 404 -26.13 -23.18 3.81
CA ALA A 404 -27.02 -22.20 3.20
C ALA A 404 -28.34 -22.08 3.98
#